data_b9b8affde14bd3005b59788cdf4c57c3
#
_entry.id   b9b8affde14bd3005b59788cdf4c57c3
#
_cell.length_a   1.000
_cell.length_b   1.000
_cell.length_c   1.000
_cell.angle_alpha   90.00
_cell.angle_beta   90.00
_cell.angle_gamma   90.00
#
_symmetry.space_group_name_H-M   'P 1'
#
loop_
_entity.id
_entity.type
_entity.pdbx_description
1 polymer ?
#
loop_
_entity_poly.entity_id
_entity_poly.type
_entity_poly.pdbx_seq_one_letter_code
_entity_poly.pdbx_strand_id
1 'polypeptide(L)'
;MQGGAAKKGVEIHGQYEAIEWVEPAAPKDERERAIIESDWQEAFIQKGGMTCWRERSYELFSGNTWETGQFDRVVFSGSGDARQAVIYDFKTNAKREGESVVAFENRLRKTYEGQMAMYVASLAKLTGIPQNRIEAKLLASATMSVIPVRTSTED
;
A
#
# COMPACT_ATOMS: atom_id res chain seq x y z
N MET A 1 24.96 10.37 6.96
CA MET A 1 24.27 9.12 7.19
C MET A 1 22.88 9.03 6.64
N GLN A 2 22.31 10.20 6.26
CA GLN A 2 20.99 10.21 5.62
C GLN A 2 20.97 9.39 4.32
N GLY A 3 22.08 9.41 3.56
CA GLY A 3 22.16 8.67 2.31
C GLY A 3 22.07 7.16 2.47
N GLY A 4 22.58 6.62 3.59
CA GLY A 4 22.50 5.18 3.86
C GLY A 4 21.10 4.70 4.13
N ALA A 5 20.32 5.49 4.90
CA ALA A 5 18.94 5.14 5.21
C ALA A 5 18.06 5.21 3.96
N ALA A 6 18.23 6.25 3.14
CA ALA A 6 17.48 6.39 1.90
C ALA A 6 17.77 5.26 0.92
N LYS A 7 19.06 4.86 0.80
CA LYS A 7 19.47 3.77 -0.07
C LYS A 7 18.86 2.46 0.38
N LYS A 8 18.87 2.19 1.70
CA LYS A 8 18.27 0.98 2.25
C LYS A 8 16.77 0.93 1.99
N GLY A 9 16.08 2.08 2.11
CA GLY A 9 14.66 2.16 1.83
C GLY A 9 14.33 1.82 0.38
N VAL A 10 15.12 2.34 -0.57
CA VAL A 10 14.96 2.04 -1.99
C VAL A 10 15.17 0.55 -2.26
N GLU A 11 16.19 -0.06 -1.64
CA GLU A 11 16.46 -1.49 -1.81
C GLU A 11 15.32 -2.34 -1.26
N ILE A 12 14.78 -2.00 -0.09
CA ILE A 12 13.66 -2.74 0.50
C ILE A 12 12.43 -2.61 -0.40
N HIS A 13 12.11 -1.41 -0.85
CA HIS A 13 10.98 -1.19 -1.74
C HIS A 13 11.14 -2.05 -3.00
N GLY A 14 12.32 -1.99 -3.65
CA GLY A 14 12.58 -2.74 -4.86
C GLY A 14 12.47 -4.24 -4.71
N GLN A 15 12.71 -4.76 -3.51
CA GLN A 15 12.59 -6.20 -3.25
C GLN A 15 11.15 -6.69 -3.39
N TYR A 16 10.17 -5.85 -3.11
CA TYR A 16 8.76 -6.26 -3.07
C TYR A 16 7.96 -5.77 -4.27
N GLU A 17 8.37 -4.69 -4.92
CA GLU A 17 7.59 -4.11 -6.01
C GLU A 17 7.41 -5.05 -7.20
N ALA A 18 8.38 -5.93 -7.43
CA ALA A 18 8.35 -6.86 -8.55
C ALA A 18 7.48 -8.10 -8.32
N ILE A 19 7.01 -8.31 -7.09
CA ILE A 19 6.23 -9.49 -6.76
C ILE A 19 4.75 -9.24 -7.09
N GLU A 20 4.20 -10.02 -8.02
CA GLU A 20 2.77 -9.93 -8.30
C GLU A 20 1.98 -10.66 -7.24
N TRP A 21 2.20 -11.96 -7.11
CA TRP A 21 1.53 -12.79 -6.11
C TRP A 21 2.52 -13.79 -5.55
N VAL A 22 2.28 -14.19 -4.31
CA VAL A 22 3.08 -15.21 -3.62
C VAL A 22 2.24 -16.48 -3.51
N GLU A 23 2.84 -17.64 -3.85
CA GLU A 23 2.20 -18.92 -3.63
C GLU A 23 2.53 -19.39 -2.21
N PRO A 24 1.54 -19.43 -1.30
CA PRO A 24 1.84 -19.74 0.11
C PRO A 24 2.39 -21.14 0.33
N ALA A 25 2.07 -22.08 -0.56
CA ALA A 25 2.56 -23.47 -0.43
C ALA A 25 4.00 -23.63 -0.92
N ALA A 26 4.53 -22.64 -1.66
CA ALA A 26 5.84 -22.75 -2.31
C ALA A 26 6.54 -21.40 -2.40
N PRO A 27 6.94 -20.81 -1.25
CA PRO A 27 7.68 -19.55 -1.30
C PRO A 27 9.02 -19.74 -1.99
N LYS A 28 9.38 -18.81 -2.85
CA LYS A 28 10.58 -18.92 -3.67
C LYS A 28 11.86 -18.50 -2.93
N ASP A 29 11.72 -17.61 -1.95
CA ASP A 29 12.88 -17.08 -1.24
C ASP A 29 12.45 -16.53 0.13
N GLU A 30 13.42 -15.93 0.83
CA GLU A 30 13.17 -15.38 2.16
C GLU A 30 12.18 -14.23 2.18
N ARG A 31 12.13 -13.44 1.10
CA ARG A 31 11.17 -12.33 1.01
C ARG A 31 9.74 -12.86 0.98
N GLU A 32 9.50 -13.86 0.14
CA GLU A 32 8.18 -14.47 0.04
C GLU A 32 7.79 -15.18 1.33
N ARG A 33 8.76 -15.82 1.97
CA ARG A 33 8.52 -16.46 3.27
C ARG A 33 8.13 -15.43 4.32
N ALA A 34 8.82 -14.29 4.36
CA ALA A 34 8.51 -13.22 5.30
C ALA A 34 7.09 -12.66 5.05
N ILE A 35 6.68 -12.56 3.80
CA ILE A 35 5.33 -12.13 3.45
C ILE A 35 4.29 -13.12 4.00
N ILE A 36 4.51 -14.41 3.77
CA ILE A 36 3.59 -15.47 4.20
C ILE A 36 3.47 -15.51 5.72
N GLU A 37 4.56 -15.28 6.41
CA GLU A 37 4.63 -15.37 7.88
C GLU A 37 4.17 -14.08 8.58
N SER A 38 3.76 -13.06 7.83
CA SER A 38 3.38 -11.77 8.39
C SER A 38 2.00 -11.33 7.91
N ASP A 39 1.55 -10.19 8.40
CA ASP A 39 0.27 -9.62 7.97
C ASP A 39 0.31 -9.18 6.51
N TRP A 40 1.48 -9.01 5.92
CA TRP A 40 1.62 -8.64 4.51
C TRP A 40 0.99 -9.66 3.57
N GLN A 41 0.70 -10.87 4.04
CA GLN A 41 0.08 -11.90 3.22
C GLN A 41 -1.23 -11.43 2.58
N GLU A 42 -1.98 -10.56 3.24
CA GLU A 42 -3.24 -10.06 2.69
C GLU A 42 -3.05 -9.32 1.36
N ALA A 43 -1.90 -8.71 1.16
CA ALA A 43 -1.61 -7.92 -0.04
C ALA A 43 -1.00 -8.74 -1.16
N PHE A 44 -0.51 -9.94 -0.89
CA PHE A 44 0.28 -10.72 -1.82
C PHE A 44 -0.26 -12.11 -2.15
N ILE A 45 -1.24 -12.60 -1.42
CA ILE A 45 -1.84 -13.89 -1.73
C ILE A 45 -3.13 -13.66 -2.51
N GLN A 46 -3.15 -14.14 -3.75
CA GLN A 46 -4.30 -13.97 -4.62
C GLN A 46 -5.46 -14.86 -4.17
N LYS A 47 -6.62 -14.27 -4.05
CA LYS A 47 -7.86 -14.98 -3.69
C LYS A 47 -8.91 -14.70 -4.75
N GLY A 48 -9.56 -15.77 -5.25
CA GLY A 48 -10.59 -15.64 -6.27
C GLY A 48 -10.09 -14.88 -7.49
N GLY A 49 -10.88 -13.95 -7.98
CA GLY A 49 -10.55 -13.19 -9.18
C GLY A 49 -9.77 -11.91 -8.94
N MET A 50 -9.01 -11.83 -7.85
CA MET A 50 -8.23 -10.63 -7.55
C MET A 50 -7.21 -10.33 -8.63
N THR A 51 -7.05 -9.04 -8.94
CA THR A 51 -6.02 -8.54 -9.84
C THR A 51 -5.25 -7.43 -9.14
N CYS A 52 -4.10 -7.07 -9.66
CA CYS A 52 -3.35 -5.97 -9.05
C CYS A 52 -2.64 -5.10 -10.08
N TRP A 53 -2.47 -3.84 -9.71
CA TRP A 53 -1.55 -2.92 -10.35
C TRP A 53 -0.30 -2.85 -9.48
N ARG A 54 0.86 -2.74 -10.13
CA ARG A 54 2.14 -2.55 -9.43
C ARG A 54 2.86 -1.37 -10.05
N GLU A 55 3.38 -0.48 -9.23
CA GLU A 55 4.15 0.69 -9.65
C GLU A 55 3.47 1.43 -10.82
N ARG A 56 2.17 1.70 -10.65
CA ARG A 56 1.36 2.32 -11.69
C ARG A 56 1.34 3.83 -11.54
N SER A 57 1.96 4.51 -12.48
CA SER A 57 1.91 5.99 -12.55
C SER A 57 0.58 6.46 -13.13
N TYR A 58 0.14 7.63 -12.70
CA TYR A 58 -1.09 8.21 -13.21
C TYR A 58 -0.99 9.72 -13.37
N GLU A 59 -1.84 10.25 -14.25
CA GLU A 59 -2.03 11.67 -14.44
C GLU A 59 -3.53 11.95 -14.46
N LEU A 60 -3.96 12.96 -13.73
CA LEU A 60 -5.34 13.40 -13.69
C LEU A 60 -5.42 14.90 -13.90
N PHE A 61 -6.33 15.31 -14.75
CA PHE A 61 -6.65 16.73 -14.89
C PHE A 61 -7.87 17.03 -14.06
N SER A 62 -7.70 17.89 -13.04
CA SER A 62 -8.78 18.22 -12.12
C SER A 62 -8.85 19.73 -11.97
N GLY A 63 -10.00 20.31 -12.28
CA GLY A 63 -10.13 21.75 -12.34
C GLY A 63 -9.23 22.31 -13.43
N ASN A 64 -8.24 23.08 -13.08
CA ASN A 64 -7.29 23.66 -14.02
C ASN A 64 -5.87 23.14 -13.82
N THR A 65 -5.72 22.06 -13.08
CA THR A 65 -4.40 21.53 -12.74
C THR A 65 -4.30 20.05 -13.06
N TRP A 66 -3.06 19.63 -13.35
CA TRP A 66 -2.72 18.21 -13.47
C TRP A 66 -2.25 17.69 -12.13
N GLU A 67 -2.77 16.53 -11.74
CA GLU A 67 -2.31 15.81 -10.58
C GLU A 67 -1.59 14.56 -11.07
N THR A 68 -0.39 14.33 -10.56
CA THR A 68 0.38 13.14 -10.92
C THR A 68 0.76 12.37 -9.68
N GLY A 69 0.93 11.07 -9.84
CA GLY A 69 1.35 10.21 -8.73
C GLY A 69 1.66 8.83 -9.22
N GLN A 70 1.96 7.97 -8.28
CA GLN A 70 2.26 6.57 -8.57
C GLN A 70 1.75 5.72 -7.41
N PHE A 71 0.95 4.71 -7.76
CA PHE A 71 0.53 3.71 -6.77
C PHE A 71 1.60 2.63 -6.69
N ASP A 72 2.03 2.29 -5.48
CA ASP A 72 2.95 1.18 -5.30
C ASP A 72 2.27 -0.14 -5.64
N ARG A 73 1.08 -0.34 -5.08
CA ARG A 73 0.33 -1.57 -5.32
C ARG A 73 -1.15 -1.31 -5.08
N VAL A 74 -2.00 -1.76 -5.99
CA VAL A 74 -3.45 -1.70 -5.82
C VAL A 74 -4.01 -3.09 -6.10
N VAL A 75 -4.76 -3.63 -5.17
CA VAL A 75 -5.41 -4.93 -5.32
C VAL A 75 -6.90 -4.73 -5.53
N PHE A 76 -7.41 -5.27 -6.63
CA PHE A 76 -8.83 -5.18 -6.99
C PHE A 76 -9.52 -6.51 -6.74
N SER A 77 -10.76 -6.45 -6.25
CA SER A 77 -11.60 -7.62 -6.06
C SER A 77 -13.04 -7.28 -6.40
N GLY A 78 -13.86 -8.32 -6.59
CA GLY A 78 -15.26 -8.14 -6.95
C GLY A 78 -15.42 -7.69 -8.39
N SER A 79 -16.67 -7.46 -8.79
CA SER A 79 -16.99 -7.00 -10.14
C SER A 79 -18.25 -6.14 -10.13
N GLY A 80 -18.39 -5.33 -11.17
CA GLY A 80 -19.57 -4.45 -11.31
C GLY A 80 -19.71 -3.54 -10.09
N ASP A 81 -20.91 -3.49 -9.54
CA ASP A 81 -21.19 -2.63 -8.39
C ASP A 81 -20.54 -3.12 -7.10
N ALA A 82 -20.06 -4.35 -7.08
CA ALA A 82 -19.36 -4.92 -5.92
C ALA A 82 -17.84 -4.77 -6.01
N ARG A 83 -17.33 -4.11 -7.04
CA ARG A 83 -15.89 -3.93 -7.22
C ARG A 83 -15.30 -3.10 -6.10
N GLN A 84 -14.19 -3.58 -5.57
CA GLN A 84 -13.48 -2.95 -4.46
C GLN A 84 -12.00 -2.87 -4.78
N ALA A 85 -11.30 -1.99 -4.09
CA ALA A 85 -9.86 -1.85 -4.24
C ALA A 85 -9.21 -1.57 -2.88
N VAL A 86 -7.99 -2.03 -2.72
CA VAL A 86 -7.15 -1.67 -1.59
C VAL A 86 -5.84 -1.13 -2.14
N ILE A 87 -5.51 0.09 -1.73
CA ILE A 87 -4.23 0.72 -2.08
C ILE A 87 -3.24 0.36 -0.98
N TYR A 88 -2.14 -0.27 -1.37
CA TYR A 88 -1.04 -0.59 -0.46
C TYR A 88 0.16 0.25 -0.82
N ASP A 89 0.75 0.89 0.17
CA ASP A 89 1.90 1.76 -0.02
C ASP A 89 3.03 1.31 0.90
N PHE A 90 4.20 1.02 0.30
CA PHE A 90 5.35 0.54 1.07
C PHE A 90 5.98 1.69 1.85
N LYS A 91 6.23 1.46 3.15
CA LYS A 91 6.92 2.42 4.00
C LYS A 91 8.09 1.74 4.69
N THR A 92 9.25 2.40 4.61
CA THR A 92 10.49 1.87 5.16
C THR A 92 10.95 2.65 6.39
N ASN A 93 10.07 3.45 6.98
CA ASN A 93 10.35 4.20 8.20
C ASN A 93 10.80 3.25 9.32
N ALA A 94 11.84 3.64 10.04
CA ALA A 94 12.30 2.88 11.19
C ALA A 94 11.48 3.22 12.43
N LYS A 95 11.29 2.24 13.28
CA LYS A 95 10.70 2.45 14.60
C LYS A 95 11.74 3.19 15.45
N ARG A 96 11.30 4.16 16.22
CA ARG A 96 12.18 4.95 17.08
C ARG A 96 12.55 4.14 18.33
N GLU A 97 13.70 4.46 18.91
CA GLU A 97 14.12 3.82 20.15
C GLU A 97 13.09 4.10 21.24
N GLY A 98 12.66 3.04 21.94
CA GLY A 98 11.66 3.16 22.98
C GLY A 98 10.23 3.31 22.50
N GLU A 99 10.02 3.40 21.19
CA GLU A 99 8.68 3.55 20.62
C GLU A 99 8.00 2.18 20.55
N SER A 100 6.78 2.08 21.10
CA SER A 100 6.00 0.85 20.97
C SER A 100 5.52 0.66 19.54
N VAL A 101 5.12 -0.56 19.21
CA VAL A 101 4.56 -0.84 17.88
C VAL A 101 3.30 0.00 17.63
N VAL A 102 2.44 0.12 18.65
CA VAL A 102 1.22 0.91 18.54
C VAL A 102 1.54 2.39 18.28
N ALA A 103 2.51 2.95 18.99
CA ALA A 103 2.91 4.35 18.80
C ALA A 103 3.51 4.56 17.40
N PHE A 104 4.32 3.62 16.94
CA PHE A 104 4.91 3.65 15.61
C PHE A 104 3.83 3.64 14.53
N GLU A 105 2.86 2.74 14.64
CA GLU A 105 1.78 2.66 13.67
C GLU A 105 0.92 3.92 13.66
N ASN A 106 0.62 4.47 14.83
CA ASN A 106 -0.14 5.71 14.93
C ASN A 106 0.62 6.89 14.31
N ARG A 107 1.94 6.92 14.50
CA ARG A 107 2.78 7.94 13.90
C ARG A 107 2.77 7.86 12.37
N LEU A 108 2.90 6.66 11.82
CA LEU A 108 2.85 6.49 10.37
C LEU A 108 1.48 6.85 9.81
N ARG A 109 0.43 6.41 10.50
CA ARG A 109 -0.94 6.70 10.08
C ARG A 109 -1.15 8.21 9.97
N LYS A 110 -0.74 8.95 10.98
CA LYS A 110 -0.90 10.40 11.00
C LYS A 110 -0.02 11.09 9.95
N THR A 111 1.20 10.61 9.78
CA THR A 111 2.14 11.19 8.82
C THR A 111 1.61 11.08 7.39
N TYR A 112 0.99 9.95 7.05
CA TYR A 112 0.64 9.65 5.66
C TYR A 112 -0.86 9.71 5.35
N GLU A 113 -1.69 10.14 6.30
CA GLU A 113 -3.14 10.18 6.06
C GLU A 113 -3.53 11.06 4.87
N GLY A 114 -2.86 12.21 4.71
CA GLY A 114 -3.12 13.11 3.59
C GLY A 114 -2.77 12.49 2.25
N GLN A 115 -1.62 11.84 2.18
CA GLN A 115 -1.16 11.17 0.96
C GLN A 115 -2.13 10.05 0.57
N MET A 116 -2.55 9.26 1.54
CA MET A 116 -3.44 8.14 1.28
C MET A 116 -4.84 8.60 0.88
N ALA A 117 -5.32 9.69 1.49
CA ALA A 117 -6.60 10.28 1.10
C ALA A 117 -6.56 10.76 -0.37
N MET A 118 -5.45 11.36 -0.77
CA MET A 118 -5.27 11.79 -2.15
C MET A 118 -5.26 10.60 -3.11
N TYR A 119 -4.59 9.51 -2.74
CA TYR A 119 -4.57 8.30 -3.56
C TYR A 119 -5.96 7.70 -3.73
N VAL A 120 -6.75 7.64 -2.65
CA VAL A 120 -8.12 7.13 -2.72
C VAL A 120 -8.95 7.97 -3.68
N ALA A 121 -8.88 9.29 -3.56
CA ALA A 121 -9.62 10.19 -4.44
C ALA A 121 -9.19 10.02 -5.90
N SER A 122 -7.88 9.90 -6.14
CA SER A 122 -7.34 9.72 -7.48
C SER A 122 -7.78 8.40 -8.09
N LEU A 123 -7.69 7.32 -7.32
CA LEU A 123 -8.09 5.99 -7.80
C LEU A 123 -9.58 5.95 -8.13
N ALA A 124 -10.41 6.60 -7.31
CA ALA A 124 -11.85 6.68 -7.58
C ALA A 124 -12.11 7.35 -8.92
N LYS A 125 -11.40 8.42 -9.23
CA LYS A 125 -11.56 9.12 -10.51
C LYS A 125 -11.07 8.27 -11.68
N LEU A 126 -9.96 7.55 -11.51
CA LEU A 126 -9.39 6.74 -12.57
C LEU A 126 -10.23 5.51 -12.91
N THR A 127 -10.86 4.92 -11.91
CA THR A 127 -11.52 3.60 -12.07
C THR A 127 -13.04 3.67 -12.04
N GLY A 128 -13.59 4.74 -11.49
CA GLY A 128 -15.03 4.82 -11.24
C GLY A 128 -15.49 4.09 -10.00
N ILE A 129 -14.58 3.45 -9.26
CA ILE A 129 -14.92 2.79 -8.00
C ILE A 129 -15.22 3.88 -6.96
N PRO A 130 -16.36 3.82 -6.26
CA PRO A 130 -16.67 4.81 -5.23
C PRO A 130 -15.64 4.80 -4.12
N GLN A 131 -15.36 5.95 -3.54
CA GLN A 131 -14.37 6.06 -2.47
C GLN A 131 -14.66 5.14 -1.29
N ASN A 132 -15.94 4.94 -0.97
CA ASN A 132 -16.31 4.06 0.15
C ASN A 132 -16.05 2.57 -0.13
N ARG A 133 -15.60 2.24 -1.34
CA ARG A 133 -15.18 0.88 -1.71
C ARG A 133 -13.68 0.79 -1.95
N ILE A 134 -12.94 1.83 -1.56
CA ILE A 134 -11.49 1.87 -1.68
C ILE A 134 -10.90 2.04 -0.30
N GLU A 135 -10.05 1.10 0.09
CA GLU A 135 -9.30 1.20 1.33
C GLU A 135 -7.86 1.58 1.03
N ALA A 136 -7.20 2.19 2.00
CA ALA A 136 -5.79 2.54 1.90
C ALA A 136 -5.05 2.00 3.11
N LYS A 137 -3.95 1.31 2.86
CA LYS A 137 -3.16 0.67 3.90
C LYS A 137 -1.67 0.86 3.65
N LEU A 138 -0.92 1.03 4.72
CA LEU A 138 0.53 1.11 4.65
C LEU A 138 1.12 -0.27 4.90
N LEU A 139 2.14 -0.62 4.14
CA LEU A 139 2.92 -1.84 4.36
C LEU A 139 4.23 -1.41 5.00
N ALA A 140 4.34 -1.55 6.31
CA ALA A 140 5.49 -1.11 7.08
C ALA A 140 6.53 -2.22 7.17
N SER A 141 7.69 -2.03 6.54
CA SER A 141 8.72 -3.05 6.50
C SER A 141 9.41 -3.27 7.86
N ALA A 142 9.46 -2.24 8.69
CA ALA A 142 10.12 -2.36 10.00
C ALA A 142 9.44 -3.40 10.90
N THR A 143 8.14 -3.57 10.75
CA THR A 143 7.33 -4.47 11.59
C THR A 143 6.62 -5.54 10.78
N MET A 144 6.75 -5.53 9.47
CA MET A 144 6.01 -6.39 8.54
C MET A 144 4.51 -6.37 8.84
N SER A 145 4.01 -5.21 9.21
CA SER A 145 2.59 -5.03 9.54
C SER A 145 1.86 -4.28 8.44
N VAL A 146 0.54 -4.42 8.46
CA VAL A 146 -0.36 -3.69 7.57
C VAL A 146 -1.10 -2.67 8.43
N ILE A 147 -1.01 -1.41 8.05
CA ILE A 147 -1.56 -0.31 8.84
C ILE A 147 -2.69 0.34 8.06
N PRO A 148 -3.96 0.07 8.40
CA PRO A 148 -5.07 0.73 7.73
C PRO A 148 -5.05 2.22 8.03
N VAL A 149 -5.30 3.02 6.99
CA VAL A 149 -5.37 4.46 7.13
C VAL A 149 -6.79 4.90 6.77
N ARG A 150 -7.46 5.56 7.70
CA ARG A 150 -8.80 6.05 7.44
C ARG A 150 -8.70 7.30 6.57
N THR A 151 -9.30 7.24 5.40
CA THR A 151 -9.22 8.32 4.42
C THR A 151 -10.56 8.97 4.14
N SER A 152 -11.64 8.41 4.66
CA SER A 152 -12.97 8.98 4.47
C SER A 152 -13.15 10.18 5.39
N THR A 153 -13.72 11.25 4.85
CA THR A 153 -14.06 12.43 5.62
C THR A 153 -15.52 12.41 6.05
N GLU A 154 -16.25 11.38 5.67
CA GLU A 154 -17.63 11.24 6.04
C GLU A 154 -17.76 10.65 7.42
N ASP A 155 -18.65 11.21 8.17
CA ASP A 155 -18.94 10.76 9.52
C ASP A 155 -20.29 10.11 9.61
#